data_00417a423a47fc197b6e5291167ed21b
#
_entry.id   00417a423a47fc197b6e5291167ed21b
#
_cell.length_a   1.000
_cell.length_b   1.000
_cell.length_c   1.000
_cell.angle_alpha   90.00
_cell.angle_beta   90.00
_cell.angle_gamma   90.00
#
_symmetry.space_group_name_H-M   'P 1'
#
loop_
_entity.id
_entity.type
_entity.pdbx_description
1 polymer ?
#
loop_
_entity_poly.entity_id
_entity_poly.type
_entity_poly.pdbx_seq_one_letter_code
_entity_poly.pdbx_strand_id
1 'polypeptide(L)'
;MQTRTYGDLYKLIQSLSGVGSFAPTEQDDVANFINRRFSEAYNTSQMWPRYLVAGESRVLSADQAVTYAEAGKGTIGEFIRIHRNQPFLNNSTVEYEFYVDAIGAHILNVVSSSDSGVFVTYKKPFEVLTTSSDYLNSTESVPAEFFHFIAHTSYADFLRMDGQTDKALIEEQTGEKYLALELERVDLITNNNTVNNRFSTYVNRQAR
;
A
#
# COMPACT_ATOMS: atom_id res chain seq x y z
N MET A 1 -2.99 6.69 12.15
CA MET A 1 -3.81 5.85 11.26
C MET A 1 -4.48 4.78 12.10
N GLN A 2 -5.77 4.53 11.86
CA GLN A 2 -6.47 3.48 12.60
C GLN A 2 -6.04 2.10 12.12
N THR A 3 -5.96 1.17 13.06
CA THR A 3 -5.71 -0.25 12.79
C THR A 3 -6.83 -1.07 13.40
N ARG A 4 -7.11 -2.20 12.79
CA ARG A 4 -7.98 -3.23 13.32
C ARG A 4 -7.18 -4.51 13.51
N THR A 5 -7.68 -5.46 14.28
CA THR A 5 -6.98 -6.73 14.46
C THR A 5 -7.38 -7.72 13.37
N TYR A 6 -6.49 -8.66 13.09
CA TYR A 6 -6.80 -9.79 12.23
C TYR A 6 -7.97 -10.63 12.80
N GLY A 7 -8.01 -10.80 14.13
CA GLY A 7 -9.11 -11.47 14.80
C GLY A 7 -10.47 -10.80 14.57
N ASP A 8 -10.51 -9.45 14.53
CA ASP A 8 -11.75 -8.72 14.20
C ASP A 8 -12.16 -8.94 12.74
N LEU A 9 -11.18 -8.97 11.81
CA LEU A 9 -11.42 -9.28 10.40
C LEU A 9 -11.99 -10.67 10.22
N TYR A 10 -11.37 -11.66 10.86
CA TYR A 10 -11.78 -13.05 10.81
C TYR A 10 -13.19 -13.24 11.37
N LYS A 11 -13.52 -12.61 12.52
CA LYS A 11 -14.87 -12.61 13.11
C LYS A 11 -15.91 -11.99 12.19
N LEU A 12 -15.54 -10.92 11.48
CA LEU A 12 -16.45 -10.31 10.50
C LEU A 12 -16.77 -11.27 9.35
N ILE A 13 -15.75 -11.97 8.80
CA ILE A 13 -15.95 -12.96 7.75
C ILE A 13 -16.84 -14.11 8.24
N GLN A 14 -16.63 -14.60 9.46
CA GLN A 14 -17.51 -15.61 10.09
C GLN A 14 -18.96 -15.11 10.22
N SER A 15 -19.13 -13.86 10.63
CA SER A 15 -20.46 -13.26 10.75
C SER A 15 -21.16 -13.15 9.40
N LEU A 16 -20.44 -12.79 8.33
CA LEU A 16 -20.98 -12.72 6.98
C LEU A 16 -21.37 -14.11 6.45
N SER A 17 -20.58 -15.12 6.74
CA SER A 17 -20.86 -16.50 6.31
C SER A 17 -22.00 -17.15 7.10
N GLY A 18 -22.35 -16.61 8.27
CA GLY A 18 -23.36 -17.18 9.14
C GLY A 18 -22.95 -18.49 9.84
N VAL A 19 -21.66 -18.88 9.75
CA VAL A 19 -21.13 -20.07 10.43
C VAL A 19 -20.57 -19.71 11.80
N GLY A 20 -20.77 -20.55 12.79
CA GLY A 20 -20.24 -20.34 14.14
C GLY A 20 -18.71 -20.56 14.23
N SER A 21 -18.17 -21.43 13.38
CA SER A 21 -16.72 -21.68 13.23
C SER A 21 -16.46 -22.34 11.89
N PHE A 22 -15.34 -21.99 11.26
CA PHE A 22 -14.83 -22.68 10.08
C PHE A 22 -14.18 -24.01 10.46
N ALA A 23 -14.28 -25.02 9.59
CA ALA A 23 -13.48 -26.23 9.74
C ALA A 23 -11.97 -25.94 9.63
N PRO A 24 -11.08 -26.75 10.23
CA PRO A 24 -9.63 -26.46 10.20
C PRO A 24 -9.06 -26.24 8.80
N THR A 25 -9.51 -26.97 7.80
CA THR A 25 -9.12 -26.80 6.39
C THR A 25 -9.62 -25.47 5.80
N GLU A 26 -10.84 -25.08 6.13
CA GLU A 26 -11.43 -23.80 5.70
C GLU A 26 -10.75 -22.59 6.35
N GLN A 27 -10.21 -22.76 7.57
CA GLN A 27 -9.49 -21.68 8.26
C GLN A 27 -8.24 -21.27 7.49
N ASP A 28 -7.49 -22.23 6.97
CA ASP A 28 -6.30 -21.99 6.16
C ASP A 28 -6.67 -21.36 4.80
N ASP A 29 -7.77 -21.81 4.19
CA ASP A 29 -8.26 -21.22 2.94
C ASP A 29 -8.69 -19.76 3.13
N VAL A 30 -9.43 -19.45 4.20
CA VAL A 30 -9.82 -18.08 4.54
C VAL A 30 -8.59 -17.20 4.80
N ALA A 31 -7.57 -17.71 5.49
CA ALA A 31 -6.33 -16.97 5.70
C ALA A 31 -5.59 -16.67 4.39
N ASN A 32 -5.58 -17.61 3.46
CA ASN A 32 -5.03 -17.43 2.12
C ASN A 32 -5.82 -16.39 1.31
N PHE A 33 -7.16 -16.41 1.38
CA PHE A 33 -8.00 -15.40 0.74
C PHE A 33 -7.74 -14.00 1.30
N ILE A 34 -7.65 -13.87 2.63
CA ILE A 34 -7.32 -12.61 3.29
C ILE A 34 -6.00 -12.03 2.76
N ASN A 35 -4.94 -12.83 2.73
CA ASN A 35 -3.63 -12.38 2.25
C ASN A 35 -3.63 -12.02 0.77
N ARG A 36 -4.33 -12.79 -0.07
CA ARG A 36 -4.49 -12.49 -1.49
C ARG A 36 -5.20 -11.15 -1.70
N ARG A 37 -6.32 -10.93 -1.02
CA ARG A 37 -7.10 -9.70 -1.13
C ARG A 37 -6.38 -8.50 -0.52
N PHE A 38 -5.60 -8.72 0.54
CA PHE A 38 -4.74 -7.69 1.09
C PHE A 38 -3.65 -7.25 0.10
N SER A 39 -2.98 -8.21 -0.56
CA SER A 39 -2.02 -7.92 -1.63
C SER A 39 -2.66 -7.16 -2.79
N GLU A 40 -3.88 -7.54 -3.18
CA GLU A 40 -4.65 -6.84 -4.22
C GLU A 40 -4.92 -5.39 -3.83
N ALA A 41 -5.46 -5.13 -2.63
CA ALA A 41 -5.70 -3.78 -2.13
C ALA A 41 -4.40 -2.95 -2.05
N TYR A 42 -3.32 -3.54 -1.56
CA TYR A 42 -2.03 -2.88 -1.51
C TYR A 42 -1.57 -2.44 -2.90
N ASN A 43 -1.76 -3.25 -3.93
CA ASN A 43 -1.29 -2.98 -5.29
C ASN A 43 -2.14 -1.96 -6.06
N THR A 44 -3.33 -1.58 -5.58
CA THR A 44 -4.20 -0.63 -6.29
C THR A 44 -3.68 0.80 -6.32
N SER A 45 -2.79 1.19 -5.40
CA SER A 45 -2.20 2.53 -5.38
C SER A 45 -0.77 2.52 -4.86
N GLN A 46 0.10 3.31 -5.51
CA GLN A 46 1.44 3.62 -5.02
C GLN A 46 1.43 4.62 -3.85
N MET A 47 0.34 5.37 -3.71
CA MET A 47 0.25 6.53 -2.83
C MET A 47 -0.46 6.25 -1.50
N TRP A 48 -0.62 4.98 -1.11
CA TRP A 48 -1.18 4.65 0.20
C TRP A 48 -0.38 5.31 1.33
N PRO A 49 -0.95 6.25 2.10
CA PRO A 49 -0.19 7.03 3.09
C PRO A 49 0.50 6.18 4.17
N ARG A 50 -0.05 5.01 4.48
CA ARG A 50 0.52 4.06 5.45
C ARG A 50 1.86 3.48 4.98
N TYR A 51 1.98 3.24 3.69
CA TYR A 51 3.14 2.59 3.08
C TYR A 51 4.12 3.58 2.45
N LEU A 52 3.71 4.84 2.32
CA LEU A 52 4.53 5.88 1.71
C LEU A 52 5.60 6.38 2.69
N VAL A 53 6.85 6.36 2.26
CA VAL A 53 7.98 7.02 2.92
C VAL A 53 8.43 8.15 2.02
N ALA A 54 8.35 9.39 2.51
CA ALA A 54 8.70 10.58 1.74
C ALA A 54 10.05 11.16 2.19
N GLY A 55 10.99 11.25 1.25
CA GLY A 55 12.25 11.94 1.48
C GLY A 55 13.17 11.29 2.51
N GLU A 56 13.29 9.97 2.52
CA GLU A 56 14.29 9.29 3.33
C GLU A 56 15.69 9.53 2.75
N SER A 57 16.59 10.01 3.61
CA SER A 57 17.99 10.26 3.22
C SER A 57 18.72 8.94 2.93
N ARG A 58 19.34 8.84 1.76
CA ARG A 58 20.17 7.72 1.31
C ARG A 58 21.55 8.20 0.91
N VAL A 59 22.57 7.41 1.23
CA VAL A 59 23.94 7.67 0.81
C VAL A 59 24.16 7.06 -0.58
N LEU A 60 24.75 7.83 -1.49
CA LEU A 60 25.13 7.30 -2.80
C LEU A 60 26.42 6.48 -2.67
N SER A 61 26.44 5.32 -3.32
CA SER A 61 27.68 4.54 -3.48
C SER A 61 28.70 5.27 -4.37
N ALA A 62 29.90 4.71 -4.47
CA ALA A 62 30.93 5.22 -5.39
C ALA A 62 30.44 5.27 -6.85
N ASP A 63 29.53 4.37 -7.22
CA ASP A 63 28.94 4.28 -8.57
C ASP A 63 27.67 5.14 -8.72
N GLN A 64 27.45 6.09 -7.81
CA GLN A 64 26.27 6.95 -7.79
C GLN A 64 24.94 6.17 -7.73
N ALA A 65 24.93 5.07 -7.00
CA ALA A 65 23.77 4.19 -6.90
C ALA A 65 23.15 4.18 -5.51
N VAL A 66 21.85 3.96 -5.47
CA VAL A 66 21.06 3.72 -4.25
C VAL A 66 20.55 2.28 -4.27
N THR A 67 20.86 1.51 -3.24
CA THR A 67 20.34 0.14 -3.09
C THR A 67 18.93 0.15 -2.47
N TYR A 68 18.10 -0.84 -2.85
CA TYR A 68 16.76 -1.00 -2.30
C TYR A 68 16.78 -1.37 -0.81
N ALA A 69 17.77 -2.13 -0.37
CA ALA A 69 17.99 -2.46 1.03
C ALA A 69 19.31 -1.87 1.52
N GLU A 70 19.27 -0.94 2.46
CA GLU A 70 20.42 -0.30 3.09
C GLU A 70 20.33 -0.49 4.60
N ALA A 71 21.44 -0.79 5.24
CA ALA A 71 21.48 -1.02 6.68
C ALA A 71 21.01 0.21 7.47
N GLY A 72 20.06 0.01 8.39
CA GLY A 72 19.48 1.07 9.21
C GLY A 72 18.45 1.95 8.50
N LYS A 73 18.04 1.59 7.28
CA LYS A 73 17.00 2.26 6.50
C LYS A 73 15.85 1.30 6.18
N GLY A 74 14.70 1.86 5.79
CA GLY A 74 13.59 1.05 5.32
C GLY A 74 13.90 0.39 3.97
N THR A 75 13.39 -0.82 3.73
CA THR A 75 13.48 -1.45 2.40
C THR A 75 12.56 -0.74 1.42
N ILE A 76 13.05 -0.46 0.22
CA ILE A 76 12.26 0.09 -0.87
C ILE A 76 11.46 -1.06 -1.50
N GLY A 77 10.14 -0.99 -1.44
CA GLY A 77 9.27 -1.94 -2.15
C GLY A 77 9.03 -1.47 -3.58
N GLU A 78 8.50 -0.27 -3.71
CA GLU A 78 8.25 0.36 -5.00
C GLU A 78 8.78 1.79 -4.98
N PHE A 79 9.64 2.10 -5.94
CA PHE A 79 10.28 3.40 -6.04
C PHE A 79 9.35 4.42 -6.70
N ILE A 80 9.31 5.65 -6.16
CA ILE A 80 8.44 6.71 -6.67
C ILE A 80 9.26 7.89 -7.20
N ARG A 81 10.18 8.46 -6.39
CA ARG A 81 10.97 9.65 -6.78
C ARG A 81 12.28 9.75 -6.03
N ILE A 82 13.27 10.41 -6.69
CA ILE A 82 14.49 10.90 -6.06
C ILE A 82 14.50 12.43 -6.06
N HIS A 83 14.95 13.00 -4.95
CA HIS A 83 15.15 14.44 -4.77
C HIS A 83 16.58 14.72 -4.31
N ARG A 84 17.16 15.83 -4.77
CA ARG A 84 18.46 16.29 -4.31
C ARG A 84 18.39 16.82 -2.88
N ASN A 85 17.31 17.51 -2.53
CA ASN A 85 17.04 18.06 -1.22
C ASN A 85 15.76 17.42 -0.62
N GLN A 86 15.55 17.64 0.67
CA GLN A 86 14.29 17.20 1.29
C GLN A 86 13.09 17.75 0.53
N PRO A 87 12.08 16.91 0.17
CA PRO A 87 10.95 17.31 -0.66
C PRO A 87 10.13 18.48 -0.11
N PHE A 88 10.12 18.68 1.23
CA PHE A 88 9.39 19.77 1.89
C PHE A 88 10.14 21.10 1.85
N LEU A 89 11.44 21.09 1.57
CA LEU A 89 12.26 22.32 1.49
C LEU A 89 12.41 22.79 0.04
N ASN A 90 12.64 21.83 -0.87
CA ASN A 90 12.79 22.14 -2.29
C ASN A 90 12.48 20.88 -3.11
N ASN A 91 11.51 20.97 -4.01
CA ASN A 91 11.07 19.84 -4.84
C ASN A 91 11.94 19.70 -6.11
N SER A 92 13.27 19.70 -5.99
CA SER A 92 14.18 19.41 -7.09
C SER A 92 14.30 17.90 -7.28
N THR A 93 13.72 17.37 -8.36
CA THR A 93 13.90 15.97 -8.79
C THR A 93 15.25 15.78 -9.45
N VAL A 94 15.81 14.58 -9.36
CA VAL A 94 17.06 14.16 -9.98
C VAL A 94 16.74 13.08 -11.02
N GLU A 95 17.43 13.14 -12.16
CA GLU A 95 17.36 12.07 -13.16
C GLU A 95 18.03 10.81 -12.63
N TYR A 96 17.46 9.66 -12.92
CA TYR A 96 17.96 8.36 -12.49
C TYR A 96 17.70 7.31 -13.57
N GLU A 97 18.53 6.27 -13.56
CA GLU A 97 18.34 5.05 -14.32
C GLU A 97 18.10 3.88 -13.37
N PHE A 98 17.30 2.94 -13.80
CA PHE A 98 16.96 1.75 -13.02
C PHE A 98 17.61 0.52 -13.63
N TYR A 99 18.31 -0.26 -12.82
CA TYR A 99 18.87 -1.55 -13.24
C TYR A 99 18.93 -2.55 -12.08
N VAL A 100 19.15 -3.79 -12.43
CA VAL A 100 19.31 -4.92 -11.50
C VAL A 100 20.71 -5.48 -11.68
N ASP A 101 21.45 -5.66 -10.60
CA ASP A 101 22.79 -6.20 -10.63
C ASP A 101 22.83 -7.73 -10.88
N ALA A 102 24.04 -8.30 -10.95
CA ALA A 102 24.23 -9.73 -11.25
C ALA A 102 23.68 -10.67 -10.18
N ILE A 103 23.43 -10.19 -8.96
CA ILE A 103 22.82 -10.95 -7.87
C ILE A 103 21.34 -10.64 -7.69
N GLY A 104 20.76 -9.83 -8.58
CA GLY A 104 19.35 -9.48 -8.58
C GLY A 104 18.96 -8.33 -7.65
N ALA A 105 19.91 -7.65 -7.02
CA ALA A 105 19.61 -6.46 -6.21
C ALA A 105 19.15 -5.30 -7.09
N HIS A 106 18.04 -4.68 -6.73
CA HIS A 106 17.53 -3.50 -7.43
C HIS A 106 18.34 -2.27 -7.02
N ILE A 107 18.93 -1.60 -7.98
CA ILE A 107 19.80 -0.45 -7.80
C ILE A 107 19.30 0.68 -8.69
N LEU A 108 19.33 1.91 -8.15
CA LEU A 108 19.05 3.12 -8.89
C LEU A 108 20.36 3.86 -9.10
N ASN A 109 20.74 4.06 -10.34
CA ASN A 109 21.87 4.93 -10.69
C ASN A 109 21.38 6.37 -10.79
N VAL A 110 21.99 7.27 -10.02
CA VAL A 110 21.64 8.69 -10.02
C VAL A 110 22.56 9.40 -11.02
N VAL A 111 22.04 9.62 -12.22
CA VAL A 111 22.79 10.24 -13.31
C VAL A 111 23.16 11.68 -12.97
N SER A 112 24.40 12.05 -13.26
CA SER A 112 24.91 13.43 -13.13
C SER A 112 24.88 14.04 -11.72
N SER A 113 24.85 13.22 -10.67
CA SER A 113 24.93 13.72 -9.31
C SER A 113 26.39 13.84 -8.86
N SER A 114 26.77 15.03 -8.41
CA SER A 114 28.00 15.25 -7.63
C SER A 114 27.76 15.17 -6.13
N ASP A 115 26.54 14.87 -5.72
CA ASP A 115 26.12 14.86 -4.34
C ASP A 115 26.52 13.53 -3.66
N SER A 116 26.83 13.59 -2.37
CA SER A 116 27.15 12.41 -1.56
C SER A 116 25.91 11.66 -1.08
N GLY A 117 24.72 12.23 -1.29
CA GLY A 117 23.47 11.63 -0.86
C GLY A 117 22.25 12.25 -1.55
N VAL A 118 21.15 11.53 -1.47
CA VAL A 118 19.86 11.90 -2.07
C VAL A 118 18.72 11.59 -1.10
N PHE A 119 17.55 12.12 -1.40
CA PHE A 119 16.31 11.84 -0.66
C PHE A 119 15.36 11.04 -1.53
N VAL A 120 14.99 9.85 -1.06
CA VAL A 120 14.20 8.89 -1.81
C VAL A 120 12.77 8.87 -1.25
N THR A 121 11.79 8.93 -2.15
CA THR A 121 10.39 8.70 -1.85
C THR A 121 9.98 7.36 -2.44
N TYR A 122 9.43 6.48 -1.61
CA TYR A 122 9.12 5.12 -2.01
C TYR A 122 7.94 4.55 -1.21
N LYS A 123 7.36 3.48 -1.72
CA LYS A 123 6.38 2.63 -1.03
C LYS A 123 7.12 1.47 -0.36
N LYS A 124 6.81 1.20 0.91
CA LYS A 124 7.34 0.03 1.64
C LYS A 124 6.92 -1.26 0.96
N PRO A 125 7.71 -2.34 1.05
CA PRO A 125 7.31 -3.63 0.49
C PRO A 125 6.02 -4.15 1.15
N PHE A 126 5.31 -4.99 0.42
CA PHE A 126 4.18 -5.73 0.96
C PHE A 126 4.66 -6.77 1.98
N GLU A 127 3.99 -6.81 3.11
CA GLU A 127 4.22 -7.83 4.15
C GLU A 127 2.96 -8.67 4.30
N VAL A 128 3.12 -9.99 4.21
CA VAL A 128 2.04 -10.95 4.38
C VAL A 128 1.62 -10.94 5.85
N LEU A 129 0.31 -10.98 6.11
CA LEU A 129 -0.20 -11.15 7.46
C LEU A 129 0.11 -12.58 7.92
N THR A 130 1.01 -12.70 8.89
CA THR A 130 1.40 -13.97 9.47
C THR A 130 0.61 -14.20 10.75
N THR A 131 -0.33 -15.14 10.72
CA THR A 131 -1.11 -15.49 11.90
C THR A 131 -0.61 -16.80 12.47
N SER A 132 -0.61 -16.90 13.80
CA SER A 132 -0.56 -18.17 14.49
C SER A 132 -1.87 -18.94 14.21
N SER A 133 -1.90 -20.24 14.50
CA SER A 133 -3.08 -21.09 14.33
C SER A 133 -4.34 -20.63 15.08
N ASP A 134 -4.23 -19.61 15.92
CA ASP A 134 -5.37 -18.98 16.61
C ASP A 134 -5.81 -17.70 15.86
N TYR A 135 -6.52 -17.91 14.76
CA TYR A 135 -7.01 -16.83 13.91
C TYR A 135 -7.96 -15.85 14.60
N LEU A 136 -8.80 -16.35 15.53
CA LEU A 136 -9.83 -15.57 16.21
C LEU A 136 -9.28 -14.58 17.24
N ASN A 137 -8.15 -14.90 17.87
CA ASN A 137 -7.53 -14.08 18.89
C ASN A 137 -6.26 -13.38 18.39
N SER A 138 -5.97 -13.45 17.09
CA SER A 138 -4.83 -12.80 16.52
C SER A 138 -4.92 -11.28 16.69
N THR A 139 -3.88 -10.70 17.29
CA THR A 139 -3.71 -9.26 17.51
C THR A 139 -2.91 -8.58 16.40
N GLU A 140 -2.58 -9.32 15.33
CA GLU A 140 -1.88 -8.76 14.18
C GLU A 140 -2.66 -7.60 13.57
N SER A 141 -1.94 -6.55 13.22
CA SER A 141 -2.55 -5.29 12.79
C SER A 141 -2.94 -5.32 11.31
N VAL A 142 -4.21 -5.12 11.03
CA VAL A 142 -4.75 -4.96 9.67
C VAL A 142 -5.03 -3.47 9.42
N PRO A 143 -4.62 -2.92 8.27
CA PRO A 143 -4.94 -1.55 7.88
C PRO A 143 -6.46 -1.32 7.83
N ALA A 144 -6.94 -0.30 8.54
CA ALA A 144 -8.38 -0.01 8.61
C ALA A 144 -8.96 0.37 7.23
N GLU A 145 -8.14 0.98 6.38
CA GLU A 145 -8.46 1.36 5.00
C GLU A 145 -8.80 0.16 4.11
N PHE A 146 -8.25 -1.01 4.38
CA PHE A 146 -8.51 -2.23 3.61
C PHE A 146 -9.48 -3.20 4.28
N PHE A 147 -9.81 -2.95 5.54
CA PHE A 147 -10.52 -3.90 6.39
C PHE A 147 -11.84 -4.41 5.78
N HIS A 148 -12.72 -3.51 5.34
CA HIS A 148 -14.00 -3.90 4.76
C HIS A 148 -13.87 -4.50 3.37
N PHE A 149 -12.94 -4.00 2.55
CA PHE A 149 -12.62 -4.61 1.27
C PHE A 149 -12.21 -6.07 1.46
N ILE A 150 -11.20 -6.32 2.30
CA ILE A 150 -10.69 -7.68 2.54
C ILE A 150 -11.80 -8.58 3.10
N ALA A 151 -12.63 -8.10 4.05
CA ALA A 151 -13.69 -8.90 4.62
C ALA A 151 -14.70 -9.40 3.57
N HIS A 152 -15.26 -8.48 2.79
CA HIS A 152 -16.29 -8.82 1.79
C HIS A 152 -15.72 -9.63 0.62
N THR A 153 -14.53 -9.29 0.13
CA THR A 153 -13.93 -10.03 -0.99
C THR A 153 -13.39 -11.40 -0.59
N SER A 154 -12.86 -11.57 0.62
CA SER A 154 -12.48 -12.90 1.13
C SER A 154 -13.71 -13.77 1.36
N TYR A 155 -14.80 -13.19 1.84
CA TYR A 155 -16.08 -13.90 1.93
C TYR A 155 -16.64 -14.27 0.55
N ALA A 156 -16.49 -13.39 -0.45
CA ALA A 156 -16.85 -13.73 -1.82
C ALA A 156 -16.04 -14.91 -2.38
N ASP A 157 -14.74 -14.98 -2.04
CA ASP A 157 -13.91 -16.12 -2.43
C ASP A 157 -14.35 -17.43 -1.76
N PHE A 158 -14.72 -17.35 -0.49
CA PHE A 158 -15.31 -18.49 0.25
C PHE A 158 -16.63 -18.96 -0.41
N LEU A 159 -17.52 -18.03 -0.77
CA LEU A 159 -18.77 -18.36 -1.47
C LEU A 159 -18.53 -19.01 -2.84
N ARG A 160 -17.47 -18.60 -3.57
CA ARG A 160 -17.09 -19.23 -4.84
C ARG A 160 -16.62 -20.68 -4.63
N MET A 161 -15.86 -20.93 -3.58
CA MET A 161 -15.43 -22.27 -3.21
C MET A 161 -16.65 -23.16 -2.93
N ASP A 162 -17.71 -22.58 -2.33
CA ASP A 162 -18.97 -23.24 -2.02
C ASP A 162 -19.96 -23.32 -3.20
N GLY A 163 -19.57 -22.83 -4.37
CA GLY A 163 -20.38 -22.83 -5.62
C GLY A 163 -21.46 -21.74 -5.68
N GLN A 164 -21.49 -20.78 -4.75
CA GLN A 164 -22.50 -19.72 -4.65
C GLN A 164 -22.03 -18.46 -5.43
N THR A 165 -21.80 -18.57 -6.72
CA THR A 165 -21.20 -17.53 -7.56
C THR A 165 -22.00 -16.23 -7.62
N ASP A 166 -23.32 -16.27 -7.62
CA ASP A 166 -24.16 -15.07 -7.70
C ASP A 166 -24.06 -14.21 -6.44
N LYS A 167 -24.04 -14.84 -5.27
CA LYS A 167 -23.84 -14.16 -3.99
C LYS A 167 -22.41 -13.62 -3.88
N ALA A 168 -21.42 -14.39 -4.32
CA ALA A 168 -20.03 -13.99 -4.36
C ALA A 168 -19.83 -12.70 -5.17
N LEU A 169 -20.50 -12.56 -6.31
CA LEU A 169 -20.40 -11.35 -7.14
C LEU A 169 -20.93 -10.11 -6.39
N ILE A 170 -22.03 -10.24 -5.66
CA ILE A 170 -22.62 -9.13 -4.88
C ILE A 170 -21.65 -8.69 -3.76
N GLU A 171 -21.08 -9.65 -3.05
CA GLU A 171 -20.12 -9.37 -1.98
C GLU A 171 -18.82 -8.76 -2.51
N GLU A 172 -18.31 -9.24 -3.62
CA GLU A 172 -17.14 -8.66 -4.27
C GLU A 172 -17.38 -7.21 -4.68
N GLN A 173 -18.50 -6.91 -5.36
CA GLN A 173 -18.88 -5.54 -5.69
C GLN A 173 -19.03 -4.64 -4.46
N THR A 174 -19.48 -5.19 -3.33
CA THR A 174 -19.58 -4.46 -2.07
C THR A 174 -18.18 -4.13 -1.54
N GLY A 175 -17.27 -5.10 -1.55
CA GLY A 175 -15.86 -4.87 -1.18
C GLY A 175 -15.18 -3.83 -2.07
N GLU A 176 -15.34 -3.94 -3.39
CA GLU A 176 -14.79 -2.97 -4.35
C GLU A 176 -15.26 -1.54 -4.12
N LYS A 177 -16.52 -1.34 -3.72
CA LYS A 177 -17.02 -0.01 -3.34
C LYS A 177 -16.29 0.58 -2.14
N TYR A 178 -15.99 -0.24 -1.11
CA TYR A 178 -15.20 0.23 0.03
C TYR A 178 -13.78 0.62 -0.38
N LEU A 179 -13.12 -0.17 -1.23
CA LEU A 179 -11.78 0.15 -1.73
C LEU A 179 -11.79 1.42 -2.59
N ALA A 180 -12.79 1.58 -3.45
CA ALA A 180 -12.95 2.78 -4.29
C ALA A 180 -13.09 4.06 -3.46
N LEU A 181 -13.87 4.03 -2.36
CA LEU A 181 -14.01 5.15 -1.43
C LEU A 181 -12.67 5.52 -0.76
N GLU A 182 -11.88 4.53 -0.37
CA GLU A 182 -10.57 4.81 0.23
C GLU A 182 -9.56 5.34 -0.80
N LEU A 183 -9.60 4.85 -2.05
CA LEU A 183 -8.79 5.40 -3.16
C LEU A 183 -9.15 6.86 -3.44
N GLU A 184 -10.45 7.18 -3.48
CA GLU A 184 -10.91 8.57 -3.65
C GLU A 184 -10.40 9.48 -2.53
N ARG A 185 -10.38 9.00 -1.28
CA ARG A 185 -9.78 9.74 -0.15
C ARG A 185 -8.29 9.99 -0.33
N VAL A 186 -7.54 8.99 -0.82
CA VAL A 186 -6.11 9.14 -1.12
C VAL A 186 -5.90 10.17 -2.22
N ASP A 187 -6.69 10.13 -3.28
CA ASP A 187 -6.62 11.08 -4.39
C ASP A 187 -6.93 12.51 -3.94
N LEU A 188 -7.93 12.69 -3.09
CA LEU A 188 -8.25 14.00 -2.51
C LEU A 188 -7.09 14.57 -1.67
N ILE A 189 -6.42 13.75 -0.87
CA ILE A 189 -5.25 14.16 -0.09
C ILE A 189 -4.09 14.54 -1.02
N THR A 190 -3.85 13.74 -2.06
CA THR A 190 -2.72 13.94 -2.98
C THR A 190 -2.94 15.14 -3.90
N ASN A 191 -4.17 15.37 -4.35
CA ASN A 191 -4.52 16.42 -5.30
C ASN A 191 -4.89 17.76 -4.64
N ASN A 192 -5.04 17.82 -3.32
CA ASN A 192 -5.49 19.04 -2.62
C ASN A 192 -4.54 20.23 -2.86
N ASN A 193 -3.24 20.01 -3.03
CA ASN A 193 -2.26 21.04 -3.39
C ASN A 193 -2.47 21.60 -4.81
N THR A 194 -2.99 20.81 -5.75
CA THR A 194 -3.25 21.25 -7.14
C THR A 194 -4.51 22.10 -7.24
N VAL A 195 -5.52 21.82 -6.45
CA VAL A 195 -6.77 22.61 -6.42
C VAL A 195 -6.51 23.99 -5.84
N ASN A 196 -5.79 24.10 -4.73
CA ASN A 196 -5.44 25.38 -4.11
C ASN A 196 -4.60 26.26 -5.03
N ASN A 197 -3.66 25.70 -5.78
CA ASN A 197 -2.87 26.45 -6.76
C ASN A 197 -3.70 26.96 -7.94
N ARG A 198 -4.74 26.23 -8.36
CA ARG A 198 -5.63 26.66 -9.45
C ARG A 198 -6.54 27.80 -9.00
N PHE A 199 -7.08 27.75 -7.79
CA PHE A 199 -7.90 28.84 -7.24
C PHE A 199 -7.10 30.13 -7.04
N SER A 200 -5.88 30.07 -6.52
CA SER A 200 -5.02 31.25 -6.34
C SER A 200 -4.68 31.91 -7.69
N THR A 201 -4.45 31.12 -8.74
CA THR A 201 -4.16 31.64 -10.09
C THR A 201 -5.39 32.30 -10.74
N TYR A 202 -6.60 31.82 -10.43
CA TYR A 202 -7.84 32.37 -10.97
C TYR A 202 -8.19 33.71 -10.31
N VAL A 203 -8.05 33.81 -8.99
CA VAL A 203 -8.29 35.03 -8.22
C VAL A 203 -7.32 36.15 -8.62
N ASN A 204 -6.04 35.84 -8.84
CA ASN A 204 -5.04 36.83 -9.27
C ASN A 204 -5.25 37.33 -10.71
N ARG A 205 -5.96 36.63 -11.58
CA ARG A 205 -6.31 37.10 -12.93
C ARG A 205 -7.52 38.03 -12.97
N GLN A 206 -8.40 37.97 -11.98
CA GLN A 206 -9.57 38.84 -11.90
C GLN A 206 -9.29 40.18 -11.15
N ALA A 207 -8.15 40.28 -10.45
CA ALA A 207 -7.75 41.44 -9.71
C ALA A 207 -6.81 42.42 -10.49
N ARG A 208 -6.71 42.27 -11.84
CA ARG A 208 -5.96 43.20 -12.73
C ARG A 208 -6.88 43.87 -13.72
#